data_3cf51beb013e852bc462d489c1b3113e
#
_entry.id   3cf51beb013e852bc462d489c1b3113e
#
_cell.length_a   1.000
_cell.length_b   1.000
_cell.length_c   1.000
_cell.angle_alpha   90.00
_cell.angle_beta   90.00
_cell.angle_gamma   90.00
#
_symmetry.space_group_name_H-M   'P 1'
#
loop_
_entity.id
_entity.type
_entity.pdbx_description
1 polymer ?
#
loop_
_entity_poly.entity_id
_entity_poly.type
_entity_poly.pdbx_seq_one_letter_code
_entity_poly.pdbx_strand_id
1 'polypeptide(L)'
;MAAPAKHDTQPSTDVALIVGGGPGISSSCARLFAANGMSVGVAARNPDKSVLQNLEKTHGVRRYACDASRPGAVELLFENVVRDLGTPTLGVHNIDGRVPGIFRKGITEADPSMAFETLRNSAFSAFLVGQQAARLMRENKPNASGTRGTIIFTNASAALKGYPSSGAFAMACHAKSGLAQSIARELMPQGIHVANVPIDAAIGWTQEDGTRAHRRAGTAVDDNMADPDHIAETYLQLHHQHRSTWAFEVVLRPWVEKW
;
A
#
# COMPACT_ATOMS: atom_id res chain seq x y z
N MET A 1 -15.28 -34.05 14.50
CA MET A 1 -14.26 -33.23 13.83
C MET A 1 -14.67 -33.09 12.39
N ALA A 2 -15.15 -31.94 11.95
CA ALA A 2 -15.48 -31.69 10.56
C ALA A 2 -14.19 -31.40 9.79
N ALA A 3 -14.01 -32.05 8.64
CA ALA A 3 -12.88 -31.81 7.75
C ALA A 3 -12.87 -30.35 7.27
N PRO A 4 -11.67 -29.73 7.06
CA PRO A 4 -11.61 -28.38 6.55
C PRO A 4 -12.23 -28.34 5.14
N ALA A 5 -13.12 -27.40 4.92
CA ALA A 5 -13.74 -27.19 3.62
C ALA A 5 -12.65 -26.95 2.57
N LYS A 6 -12.66 -27.77 1.52
CA LYS A 6 -11.84 -27.52 0.32
C LYS A 6 -12.32 -26.21 -0.27
N HIS A 7 -11.45 -25.20 -0.29
CA HIS A 7 -11.68 -23.98 -1.06
C HIS A 7 -11.77 -24.41 -2.54
N ASP A 8 -12.95 -24.26 -3.10
CA ASP A 8 -13.20 -24.41 -4.53
C ASP A 8 -12.44 -23.28 -5.24
N THR A 9 -11.34 -23.60 -5.89
CA THR A 9 -10.46 -22.65 -6.60
C THR A 9 -11.06 -22.31 -7.97
N GLN A 10 -12.19 -21.63 -8.00
CA GLN A 10 -12.53 -20.84 -9.18
C GLN A 10 -11.51 -19.70 -9.29
N PRO A 11 -10.98 -19.39 -10.48
CA PRO A 11 -10.06 -18.26 -10.63
C PRO A 11 -10.73 -17.01 -10.07
N SER A 12 -10.02 -16.33 -9.19
CA SER A 12 -10.51 -15.06 -8.61
C SER A 12 -10.76 -14.07 -9.72
N THR A 13 -11.93 -13.43 -9.72
CA THR A 13 -12.22 -12.30 -10.61
C THR A 13 -11.64 -10.99 -10.05
N ASP A 14 -10.94 -11.04 -8.93
CA ASP A 14 -10.40 -9.89 -8.25
C ASP A 14 -9.24 -9.26 -9.01
N VAL A 15 -9.25 -7.94 -9.05
CA VAL A 15 -8.20 -7.12 -9.63
C VAL A 15 -7.55 -6.29 -8.54
N ALA A 16 -6.24 -6.45 -8.35
CA ALA A 16 -5.45 -5.66 -7.42
C ALA A 16 -4.63 -4.60 -8.16
N LEU A 17 -4.73 -3.35 -7.73
CA LEU A 17 -3.89 -2.26 -8.19
C LEU A 17 -3.02 -1.75 -7.04
N ILE A 18 -1.69 -1.85 -7.20
CA ILE A 18 -0.70 -1.37 -6.24
C ILE A 18 -0.02 -0.12 -6.81
N VAL A 19 -0.19 1.02 -6.16
CA VAL A 19 0.41 2.28 -6.57
C VAL A 19 1.59 2.62 -5.65
N GLY A 20 2.79 2.67 -6.23
CA GLY A 20 4.06 2.85 -5.53
C GLY A 20 5.00 1.64 -5.65
N GLY A 21 5.21 1.14 -6.88
CA GLY A 21 6.02 -0.05 -7.15
C GLY A 21 7.48 0.06 -6.71
N GLY A 22 7.92 -0.92 -5.90
CA GLY A 22 9.28 -1.04 -5.35
C GLY A 22 9.56 -2.44 -4.80
N PRO A 23 10.80 -2.71 -4.34
CA PRO A 23 11.24 -4.05 -3.97
C PRO A 23 10.67 -4.59 -2.65
N GLY A 24 10.17 -3.72 -1.76
CA GLY A 24 9.60 -4.13 -0.47
C GLY A 24 8.12 -4.52 -0.57
N ILE A 25 7.26 -3.87 0.21
CA ILE A 25 5.83 -4.18 0.35
C ILE A 25 5.12 -4.39 -0.99
N SER A 26 5.35 -3.50 -1.98
CA SER A 26 4.67 -3.60 -3.27
C SER A 26 4.99 -4.89 -4.02
N SER A 27 6.25 -5.34 -3.99
CA SER A 27 6.65 -6.60 -4.65
C SER A 27 6.08 -7.80 -3.91
N SER A 28 6.08 -7.79 -2.59
CA SER A 28 5.51 -8.86 -1.77
C SER A 28 3.99 -8.97 -1.98
N CYS A 29 3.28 -7.83 -1.97
CA CYS A 29 1.86 -7.79 -2.30
C CYS A 29 1.59 -8.34 -3.70
N ALA A 30 2.37 -7.91 -4.69
CA ALA A 30 2.16 -8.33 -6.08
C ALA A 30 2.32 -9.84 -6.26
N ARG A 31 3.36 -10.43 -5.64
CA ARG A 31 3.58 -11.89 -5.67
C ARG A 31 2.44 -12.63 -4.97
N LEU A 32 2.10 -12.21 -3.75
CA LEU A 32 1.09 -12.89 -2.94
C LEU A 32 -0.29 -12.82 -3.60
N PHE A 33 -0.69 -11.65 -4.11
CA PHE A 33 -1.99 -11.46 -4.75
C PHE A 33 -2.11 -12.26 -6.03
N ALA A 34 -1.06 -12.26 -6.88
CA ALA A 34 -1.01 -13.10 -8.08
C ALA A 34 -1.06 -14.60 -7.74
N ALA A 35 -0.35 -15.04 -6.69
CA ALA A 35 -0.39 -16.42 -6.22
C ALA A 35 -1.78 -16.84 -5.69
N ASN A 36 -2.60 -15.86 -5.25
CA ASN A 36 -3.99 -16.07 -4.86
C ASN A 36 -4.99 -15.88 -6.02
N GLY A 37 -4.51 -15.88 -7.26
CA GLY A 37 -5.35 -15.87 -8.47
C GLY A 37 -5.88 -14.50 -8.86
N MET A 38 -5.43 -13.40 -8.24
CA MET A 38 -5.83 -12.05 -8.62
C MET A 38 -5.10 -11.59 -9.89
N SER A 39 -5.77 -10.80 -10.72
CA SER A 39 -5.10 -10.01 -11.76
C SER A 39 -4.42 -8.80 -11.13
N VAL A 40 -3.10 -8.64 -11.28
CA VAL A 40 -2.34 -7.63 -10.54
C VAL A 40 -1.72 -6.59 -11.45
N GLY A 41 -2.00 -5.31 -11.16
CA GLY A 41 -1.33 -4.15 -11.72
C GLY A 41 -0.43 -3.47 -10.69
N VAL A 42 0.80 -3.08 -11.11
CA VAL A 42 1.71 -2.29 -10.28
C VAL A 42 2.11 -1.01 -11.01
N ALA A 43 1.86 0.13 -10.38
CA ALA A 43 2.18 1.44 -10.93
C ALA A 43 3.38 2.09 -10.23
N ALA A 44 4.28 2.67 -11.03
CA ALA A 44 5.43 3.43 -10.55
C ALA A 44 5.80 4.54 -11.54
N ARG A 45 6.50 5.58 -11.07
CA ARG A 45 7.07 6.62 -11.96
C ARG A 45 8.03 6.04 -12.99
N ASN A 46 8.81 5.06 -12.60
CA ASN A 46 9.62 4.24 -13.50
C ASN A 46 9.14 2.78 -13.42
N PRO A 47 8.36 2.29 -14.41
CA PRO A 47 7.89 0.92 -14.44
C PRO A 47 8.96 -0.08 -14.88
N ASP A 48 10.09 0.40 -15.43
CA ASP A 48 11.16 -0.46 -15.99
C ASP A 48 12.24 -0.83 -14.96
N LYS A 49 11.96 -0.64 -13.67
CA LYS A 49 12.82 -1.19 -12.60
C LYS A 49 12.93 -2.71 -12.74
N SER A 50 14.13 -3.26 -12.57
CA SER A 50 14.41 -4.70 -12.67
C SER A 50 13.43 -5.55 -11.85
N VAL A 51 13.12 -5.12 -10.63
CA VAL A 51 12.16 -5.81 -9.75
C VAL A 51 10.75 -5.89 -10.34
N LEU A 52 10.27 -4.85 -11.04
CA LEU A 52 8.95 -4.85 -11.66
C LEU A 52 8.94 -5.66 -12.96
N GLN A 53 10.01 -5.62 -13.73
CA GLN A 53 10.20 -6.48 -14.91
C GLN A 53 10.21 -7.96 -14.51
N ASN A 54 10.87 -8.29 -13.39
CA ASN A 54 10.88 -9.65 -12.88
C ASN A 54 9.48 -10.10 -12.44
N LEU A 55 8.71 -9.26 -11.74
CA LEU A 55 7.32 -9.57 -11.35
C LEU A 55 6.42 -9.85 -12.57
N GLU A 56 6.57 -9.05 -13.63
CA GLU A 56 5.82 -9.28 -14.87
C GLU A 56 6.17 -10.64 -15.47
N LYS A 57 7.47 -10.95 -15.58
CA LYS A 57 7.96 -12.20 -16.18
C LYS A 57 7.58 -13.45 -15.36
N THR A 58 7.62 -13.36 -14.03
CA THR A 58 7.48 -14.54 -13.16
C THR A 58 6.07 -14.74 -12.61
N HIS A 59 5.28 -13.68 -12.53
CA HIS A 59 3.95 -13.69 -11.89
C HIS A 59 2.84 -13.08 -12.77
N GLY A 60 3.14 -12.68 -14.00
CA GLY A 60 2.16 -12.09 -14.91
C GLY A 60 1.63 -10.71 -14.48
N VAL A 61 2.34 -10.02 -13.60
CA VAL A 61 1.96 -8.70 -13.10
C VAL A 61 2.06 -7.66 -14.23
N ARG A 62 1.03 -6.83 -14.41
CA ARG A 62 1.07 -5.72 -15.37
C ARG A 62 1.77 -4.51 -14.75
N ARG A 63 2.65 -3.88 -15.51
CA ARG A 63 3.38 -2.68 -15.09
C ARG A 63 2.78 -1.44 -15.75
N TYR A 64 2.64 -0.36 -14.96
CA TYR A 64 2.11 0.92 -15.44
C TYR A 64 3.02 2.07 -15.04
N ALA A 65 3.24 3.02 -15.97
CA ALA A 65 3.88 4.29 -15.65
C ALA A 65 2.84 5.23 -15.02
N CYS A 66 3.14 5.75 -13.83
CA CYS A 66 2.28 6.74 -13.19
C CYS A 66 3.06 7.61 -12.19
N ASP A 67 2.96 8.91 -12.35
CA ASP A 67 3.24 9.86 -11.28
C ASP A 67 1.94 10.12 -10.51
N ALA A 68 1.77 9.43 -9.39
CA ALA A 68 0.55 9.48 -8.61
C ALA A 68 0.27 10.85 -7.94
N SER A 69 1.20 11.80 -8.02
CA SER A 69 0.99 13.19 -7.58
C SER A 69 0.28 14.07 -8.62
N ARG A 70 -0.03 13.52 -9.80
CA ARG A 70 -0.64 14.24 -10.94
C ARG A 70 -2.02 13.68 -11.25
N PRO A 71 -3.10 14.50 -11.16
CA PRO A 71 -4.48 14.03 -11.37
C PRO A 71 -4.67 13.26 -12.68
N GLY A 72 -4.32 13.86 -13.81
CA GLY A 72 -4.50 13.20 -15.11
C GLY A 72 -3.69 11.92 -15.30
N ALA A 73 -2.52 11.78 -14.61
CA ALA A 73 -1.76 10.54 -14.66
C ALA A 73 -2.44 9.41 -13.86
N VAL A 74 -3.12 9.75 -12.77
CA VAL A 74 -3.89 8.78 -11.99
C VAL A 74 -5.17 8.38 -12.73
N GLU A 75 -5.88 9.32 -13.35
CA GLU A 75 -7.04 9.02 -14.18
C GLU A 75 -6.69 8.05 -15.31
N LEU A 76 -5.64 8.36 -16.08
CA LEU A 76 -5.15 7.49 -17.15
C LEU A 76 -4.70 6.12 -16.66
N LEU A 77 -4.07 6.05 -15.45
CA LEU A 77 -3.71 4.78 -14.83
C LEU A 77 -4.94 3.90 -14.64
N PHE A 78 -5.99 4.43 -14.02
CA PHE A 78 -7.19 3.65 -13.75
C PHE A 78 -7.93 3.25 -15.02
N GLU A 79 -7.99 4.12 -16.05
CA GLU A 79 -8.53 3.77 -17.37
C GLU A 79 -7.77 2.59 -18.00
N ASN A 80 -6.44 2.64 -17.96
CA ASN A 80 -5.60 1.56 -18.49
C ASN A 80 -5.80 0.25 -17.71
N VAL A 81 -5.86 0.31 -16.37
CA VAL A 81 -6.08 -0.86 -15.53
C VAL A 81 -7.45 -1.50 -15.82
N VAL A 82 -8.50 -0.70 -15.93
CA VAL A 82 -9.85 -1.19 -16.25
C VAL A 82 -9.88 -1.87 -17.62
N ARG A 83 -9.23 -1.27 -18.62
CA ARG A 83 -9.13 -1.85 -19.96
C ARG A 83 -8.36 -3.18 -19.97
N ASP A 84 -7.25 -3.27 -19.24
CA ASP A 84 -6.29 -4.37 -19.36
C ASP A 84 -6.58 -5.53 -18.40
N LEU A 85 -7.10 -5.23 -17.19
CA LEU A 85 -7.29 -6.19 -16.11
C LEU A 85 -8.74 -6.27 -15.62
N GLY A 86 -9.52 -5.23 -15.81
CA GLY A 86 -10.86 -5.07 -15.23
C GLY A 86 -10.88 -4.08 -14.07
N THR A 87 -12.06 -3.90 -13.49
CA THR A 87 -12.28 -2.93 -12.42
C THR A 87 -11.61 -3.40 -11.12
N PRO A 88 -10.75 -2.57 -10.49
CA PRO A 88 -10.09 -2.95 -9.25
C PRO A 88 -11.07 -3.28 -8.12
N THR A 89 -10.83 -4.40 -7.43
CA THR A 89 -11.49 -4.79 -6.19
C THR A 89 -10.59 -4.56 -4.99
N LEU A 90 -9.26 -4.43 -5.22
CA LEU A 90 -8.27 -4.08 -4.20
C LEU A 90 -7.37 -2.95 -4.71
N GLY A 91 -7.37 -1.83 -4.02
CA GLY A 91 -6.46 -0.71 -4.26
C GLY A 91 -5.48 -0.54 -3.10
N VAL A 92 -4.18 -0.55 -3.38
CA VAL A 92 -3.13 -0.32 -2.37
C VAL A 92 -2.32 0.93 -2.75
N HIS A 93 -2.40 1.97 -1.94
CA HIS A 93 -1.52 3.13 -2.03
C HIS A 93 -0.31 2.91 -1.13
N ASN A 94 0.86 2.62 -1.73
CA ASN A 94 2.10 2.32 -1.03
C ASN A 94 3.22 3.29 -1.43
N ILE A 95 3.00 4.58 -1.20
CA ILE A 95 3.96 5.64 -1.49
C ILE A 95 4.41 6.30 -0.18
N ASP A 96 5.72 6.28 0.08
CA ASP A 96 6.38 7.01 1.16
C ASP A 96 6.22 8.54 0.97
N GLY A 97 6.55 9.02 -0.24
CA GLY A 97 6.40 10.42 -0.64
C GLY A 97 7.55 11.33 -0.26
N ARG A 98 8.47 10.92 0.63
CA ARG A 98 9.64 11.74 0.99
C ARG A 98 10.48 12.08 -0.23
N VAL A 99 10.89 13.33 -0.32
CA VAL A 99 11.84 13.77 -1.35
C VAL A 99 13.29 13.69 -0.81
N PRO A 100 14.27 13.46 -1.68
CA PRO A 100 15.67 13.54 -1.27
C PRO A 100 15.98 14.89 -0.60
N GLY A 101 16.76 14.88 0.48
CA GLY A 101 17.15 16.10 1.21
C GLY A 101 16.22 16.51 2.36
N ILE A 102 14.95 16.04 2.42
CA ILE A 102 14.07 16.35 3.56
C ILE A 102 14.29 15.43 4.77
N PHE A 103 14.96 14.31 4.58
CA PHE A 103 15.16 13.31 5.63
C PHE A 103 16.09 13.84 6.74
N ARG A 104 15.62 13.72 8.00
CA ARG A 104 16.34 14.18 9.20
C ARG A 104 16.71 15.68 9.22
N LYS A 105 15.90 16.52 8.56
CA LYS A 105 16.05 17.98 8.64
C LYS A 105 15.21 18.54 9.78
N GLY A 106 15.86 19.36 10.64
CA GLY A 106 15.18 20.12 11.68
C GLY A 106 14.20 21.13 11.08
N ILE A 107 13.26 21.60 11.88
CA ILE A 107 12.23 22.52 11.39
C ILE A 107 12.80 23.82 10.85
N THR A 108 13.92 24.29 11.39
CA THR A 108 14.60 25.54 10.97
C THR A 108 15.42 25.35 9.69
N GLU A 109 15.70 24.11 9.30
CA GLU A 109 16.56 23.76 8.14
C GLU A 109 15.75 23.12 7.00
N ALA A 110 14.51 22.71 7.27
CA ALA A 110 13.67 22.05 6.29
C ALA A 110 13.24 23.05 5.21
N ASP A 111 13.51 22.73 3.96
CA ASP A 111 13.10 23.53 2.82
C ASP A 111 11.56 23.44 2.63
N PRO A 112 10.83 24.58 2.60
CA PRO A 112 9.38 24.60 2.47
C PRO A 112 8.86 23.95 1.18
N SER A 113 9.59 24.06 0.07
CA SER A 113 9.18 23.47 -1.21
C SER A 113 9.30 21.95 -1.17
N MET A 114 10.35 21.41 -0.55
CA MET A 114 10.51 19.97 -0.32
C MET A 114 9.46 19.43 0.66
N ALA A 115 9.10 20.22 1.68
CA ALA A 115 8.04 19.84 2.60
C ALA A 115 6.68 19.75 1.89
N PHE A 116 6.35 20.71 1.05
CA PHE A 116 5.14 20.71 0.24
C PHE A 116 5.14 19.55 -0.78
N GLU A 117 6.28 19.30 -1.43
CA GLU A 117 6.41 18.18 -2.36
C GLU A 117 6.26 16.83 -1.66
N THR A 118 6.77 16.68 -0.44
CA THR A 118 6.56 15.47 0.38
C THR A 118 5.06 15.27 0.68
N LEU A 119 4.34 16.33 1.04
CA LEU A 119 2.90 16.29 1.26
C LEU A 119 2.15 15.89 -0.03
N ARG A 120 2.52 16.49 -1.15
CA ARG A 120 1.94 16.21 -2.47
C ARG A 120 2.17 14.75 -2.89
N ASN A 121 3.39 14.26 -2.74
CA ASN A 121 3.75 12.90 -3.12
C ASN A 121 3.14 11.85 -2.20
N SER A 122 2.86 12.15 -0.95
CA SER A 122 2.30 11.22 0.04
C SER A 122 0.77 11.35 0.15
N ALA A 123 0.28 12.40 0.81
CA ALA A 123 -1.14 12.55 1.14
C ALA A 123 -2.00 12.91 -0.07
N PHE A 124 -1.54 13.85 -0.92
CA PHE A 124 -2.33 14.23 -2.08
C PHE A 124 -2.38 13.11 -3.12
N SER A 125 -1.30 12.37 -3.33
CA SER A 125 -1.34 11.18 -4.19
C SER A 125 -2.28 10.10 -3.62
N ALA A 126 -2.34 9.94 -2.29
CA ALA A 126 -3.29 9.03 -1.66
C ALA A 126 -4.75 9.48 -1.89
N PHE A 127 -5.01 10.80 -1.84
CA PHE A 127 -6.32 11.34 -2.20
C PHE A 127 -6.71 10.99 -3.63
N LEU A 128 -5.84 11.23 -4.60
CA LEU A 128 -6.12 10.97 -6.02
C LEU A 128 -6.38 9.49 -6.29
N VAL A 129 -5.53 8.62 -5.76
CA VAL A 129 -5.67 7.15 -5.92
C VAL A 129 -6.93 6.65 -5.21
N GLY A 130 -7.16 7.09 -3.97
CA GLY A 130 -8.36 6.74 -3.20
C GLY A 130 -9.65 7.20 -3.87
N GLN A 131 -9.67 8.40 -4.45
CA GLN A 131 -10.81 8.94 -5.17
C GLN A 131 -11.16 8.11 -6.41
N GLN A 132 -10.16 7.77 -7.24
CA GLN A 132 -10.41 6.96 -8.44
C GLN A 132 -10.83 5.53 -8.10
N ALA A 133 -10.16 4.91 -7.11
CA ALA A 133 -10.56 3.60 -6.61
C ALA A 133 -12.01 3.61 -6.10
N ALA A 134 -12.37 4.60 -5.29
CA ALA A 134 -13.72 4.73 -4.75
C ALA A 134 -14.79 4.90 -5.85
N ARG A 135 -14.51 5.76 -6.86
CA ARG A 135 -15.45 5.96 -7.99
C ARG A 135 -15.76 4.65 -8.70
N LEU A 136 -14.74 3.85 -9.00
CA LEU A 136 -14.93 2.59 -9.69
C LEU A 136 -15.54 1.52 -8.79
N MET A 137 -15.07 1.38 -7.55
CA MET A 137 -15.57 0.36 -6.62
C MET A 137 -17.04 0.55 -6.25
N ARG A 138 -17.56 1.77 -6.25
CA ARG A 138 -19.00 2.03 -6.04
C ARG A 138 -19.88 1.38 -7.09
N GLU A 139 -19.39 1.25 -8.31
CA GLU A 139 -20.10 0.62 -9.43
C GLU A 139 -19.94 -0.91 -9.46
N ASN A 140 -19.02 -1.48 -8.68
CA ASN A 140 -18.87 -2.92 -8.59
C ASN A 140 -20.14 -3.56 -7.98
N LYS A 141 -20.50 -4.73 -8.50
CA LYS A 141 -21.49 -5.58 -7.83
C LYS A 141 -20.90 -6.06 -6.51
N PRO A 142 -21.67 -5.98 -5.40
CA PRO A 142 -21.19 -6.56 -4.14
C PRO A 142 -20.95 -8.06 -4.31
N ASN A 143 -19.85 -8.57 -3.73
CA ASN A 143 -19.62 -10.00 -3.61
C ASN A 143 -20.58 -10.66 -2.60
N ALA A 144 -20.44 -11.97 -2.37
CA ALA A 144 -21.33 -12.73 -1.45
C ALA A 144 -21.35 -12.19 -0.01
N SER A 145 -20.27 -11.54 0.45
CA SER A 145 -20.21 -10.87 1.77
C SER A 145 -20.71 -9.42 1.76
N GLY A 146 -21.16 -8.92 0.61
CA GLY A 146 -21.65 -7.55 0.43
C GLY A 146 -20.54 -6.51 0.26
N THR A 147 -19.32 -6.94 -0.04
CA THR A 147 -18.16 -6.07 -0.27
C THR A 147 -18.03 -5.72 -1.74
N ARG A 148 -17.79 -4.44 -2.05
CA ARG A 148 -17.57 -3.91 -3.40
C ARG A 148 -16.08 -3.73 -3.73
N GLY A 149 -15.22 -3.68 -2.71
CA GLY A 149 -13.79 -3.51 -2.83
C GLY A 149 -13.12 -3.09 -1.53
N THR A 150 -11.80 -2.99 -1.58
CA THR A 150 -10.94 -2.62 -0.44
C THR A 150 -9.91 -1.59 -0.88
N ILE A 151 -9.74 -0.52 -0.09
CA ILE A 151 -8.70 0.50 -0.29
C ILE A 151 -7.77 0.47 0.91
N ILE A 152 -6.48 0.24 0.70
CA ILE A 152 -5.47 0.20 1.75
C ILE A 152 -4.48 1.35 1.54
N PHE A 153 -4.32 2.16 2.57
CA PHE A 153 -3.29 3.19 2.63
C PHE A 153 -2.14 2.70 3.51
N THR A 154 -1.00 2.35 2.91
CA THR A 154 0.23 2.16 3.66
C THR A 154 0.67 3.50 4.24
N ASN A 155 0.94 3.50 5.53
CA ASN A 155 1.42 4.67 6.24
C ASN A 155 2.70 4.32 7.03
N ALA A 156 3.21 5.23 7.82
CA ALA A 156 4.45 5.03 8.57
C ALA A 156 4.25 5.38 10.05
N SER A 157 5.24 5.04 10.88
CA SER A 157 5.30 5.42 12.31
C SER A 157 5.10 6.92 12.54
N ALA A 158 5.49 7.76 11.58
CA ALA A 158 5.28 9.21 11.62
C ALA A 158 3.80 9.63 11.58
N ALA A 159 2.87 8.71 11.32
CA ALA A 159 1.43 8.91 11.47
C ALA A 159 0.92 8.68 12.90
N LEU A 160 1.74 8.06 13.75
CA LEU A 160 1.41 7.74 15.14
C LEU A 160 2.09 8.71 16.11
N LYS A 161 3.31 9.14 15.78
CA LYS A 161 4.16 9.98 16.63
C LYS A 161 5.06 10.87 15.78
N GLY A 162 5.19 12.14 16.16
CA GLY A 162 6.14 13.07 15.55
C GLY A 162 7.54 12.84 16.10
N TYR A 163 8.49 12.52 15.22
CA TYR A 163 9.89 12.43 15.62
C TYR A 163 10.61 13.78 15.42
N PRO A 164 11.62 14.11 16.24
CA PRO A 164 12.51 15.22 15.97
C PRO A 164 13.08 15.12 14.54
N SER A 165 13.24 16.25 13.89
CA SER A 165 13.77 16.35 12.50
C SER A 165 12.98 15.54 11.45
N SER A 166 11.67 15.37 11.66
CA SER A 166 10.76 14.63 10.77
C SER A 166 9.44 15.38 10.49
N GLY A 167 9.39 16.70 10.75
CA GLY A 167 8.15 17.48 10.70
C GLY A 167 7.41 17.38 9.37
N ALA A 168 8.11 17.56 8.24
CA ALA A 168 7.50 17.48 6.92
C ALA A 168 6.90 16.09 6.62
N PHE A 169 7.60 15.03 7.02
CA PHE A 169 7.12 13.66 6.83
C PHE A 169 5.96 13.32 7.78
N ALA A 170 6.05 13.74 9.04
CA ALA A 170 4.97 13.57 10.02
C ALA A 170 3.69 14.29 9.55
N MET A 171 3.80 15.53 9.06
CA MET A 171 2.68 16.27 8.47
C MET A 171 2.03 15.47 7.33
N ALA A 172 2.82 14.92 6.41
CA ALA A 172 2.30 14.14 5.28
C ALA A 172 1.63 12.84 5.73
N CYS A 173 2.20 12.13 6.71
CA CYS A 173 1.64 10.90 7.25
C CYS A 173 0.34 11.13 8.02
N HIS A 174 0.25 12.18 8.84
CA HIS A 174 -0.98 12.55 9.55
C HIS A 174 -2.07 13.03 8.58
N ALA A 175 -1.70 13.79 7.54
CA ALA A 175 -2.65 14.18 6.49
C ALA A 175 -3.24 12.94 5.78
N LYS A 176 -2.42 11.93 5.48
CA LYS A 176 -2.89 10.66 4.92
C LYS A 176 -3.80 9.91 5.89
N SER A 177 -3.49 9.87 7.18
CA SER A 177 -4.37 9.26 8.20
C SER A 177 -5.73 9.98 8.29
N GLY A 178 -5.74 11.30 8.31
CA GLY A 178 -6.97 12.09 8.31
C GLY A 178 -7.82 11.84 7.06
N LEU A 179 -7.19 11.77 5.89
CA LEU A 179 -7.84 11.40 4.64
C LEU A 179 -8.46 10.00 4.74
N ALA A 180 -7.68 9.00 5.18
CA ALA A 180 -8.15 7.61 5.31
C ALA A 180 -9.35 7.51 6.26
N GLN A 181 -9.32 8.24 7.39
CA GLN A 181 -10.45 8.29 8.35
C GLN A 181 -11.73 8.85 7.72
N SER A 182 -11.62 9.93 6.94
CA SER A 182 -12.76 10.53 6.26
C SER A 182 -13.35 9.58 5.23
N ILE A 183 -12.50 9.04 4.36
CA ILE A 183 -12.90 8.10 3.30
C ILE A 183 -13.52 6.82 3.91
N ALA A 184 -12.99 6.29 5.01
CA ALA A 184 -13.55 5.12 5.68
C ALA A 184 -14.98 5.36 6.16
N ARG A 185 -15.25 6.49 6.82
CA ARG A 185 -16.60 6.82 7.29
C ARG A 185 -17.59 7.03 6.16
N GLU A 186 -17.12 7.54 5.02
CA GLU A 186 -17.93 7.74 3.84
C GLU A 186 -18.24 6.45 3.08
N LEU A 187 -17.23 5.57 2.90
CA LEU A 187 -17.30 4.45 1.97
C LEU A 187 -17.64 3.10 2.61
N MET A 188 -17.28 2.86 3.88
CA MET A 188 -17.60 1.60 4.55
C MET A 188 -19.11 1.31 4.60
N PRO A 189 -19.99 2.29 4.87
CA PRO A 189 -21.44 2.09 4.77
C PRO A 189 -21.92 1.72 3.35
N GLN A 190 -21.11 2.04 2.33
CA GLN A 190 -21.40 1.73 0.93
C GLN A 190 -20.81 0.38 0.47
N GLY A 191 -20.21 -0.39 1.39
CA GLY A 191 -19.63 -1.71 1.10
C GLY A 191 -18.20 -1.69 0.60
N ILE A 192 -17.46 -0.58 0.76
CA ILE A 192 -16.04 -0.48 0.41
C ILE A 192 -15.22 -0.43 1.70
N HIS A 193 -14.41 -1.46 1.94
CA HIS A 193 -13.51 -1.51 3.08
C HIS A 193 -12.35 -0.53 2.90
N VAL A 194 -12.08 0.31 3.89
CA VAL A 194 -10.94 1.24 3.87
C VAL A 194 -10.06 1.00 5.09
N ALA A 195 -8.77 0.76 4.87
CA ALA A 195 -7.81 0.54 5.95
C ALA A 195 -6.61 1.49 5.86
N ASN A 196 -6.20 2.03 7.01
CA ASN A 196 -4.94 2.74 7.22
C ASN A 196 -3.97 1.81 7.93
N VAL A 197 -2.80 1.56 7.34
CA VAL A 197 -1.83 0.61 7.87
C VAL A 197 -0.49 1.31 8.13
N PRO A 198 -0.30 1.92 9.32
CA PRO A 198 0.99 2.45 9.74
C PRO A 198 1.99 1.31 9.98
N ILE A 199 3.12 1.35 9.29
CA ILE A 199 4.24 0.45 9.52
C ILE A 199 5.23 1.14 10.47
N ASP A 200 5.24 0.71 11.72
CA ASP A 200 6.11 1.25 12.76
C ASP A 200 7.46 0.50 12.78
N ALA A 201 8.15 0.53 11.64
CA ALA A 201 9.39 -0.19 11.44
C ALA A 201 10.18 0.34 10.23
N ALA A 202 11.45 -0.04 10.13
CA ALA A 202 12.13 -0.15 8.85
C ALA A 202 11.65 -1.41 8.12
N ILE A 203 11.57 -1.36 6.80
CA ILE A 203 11.19 -2.51 5.98
C ILE A 203 12.44 -3.26 5.56
N GLY A 204 12.50 -4.56 5.87
CA GLY A 204 13.58 -5.45 5.48
C GLY A 204 13.15 -6.40 4.39
N TRP A 205 13.73 -6.29 3.21
CA TRP A 205 13.53 -7.26 2.14
C TRP A 205 14.83 -7.99 1.82
N THR A 206 14.73 -9.21 1.35
CA THR A 206 15.87 -9.98 0.87
C THR A 206 16.37 -9.37 -0.43
N GLN A 207 17.66 -9.05 -0.50
CA GLN A 207 18.35 -8.50 -1.66
C GLN A 207 18.65 -9.61 -2.69
N GLU A 208 19.10 -9.22 -3.89
CA GLU A 208 19.41 -10.17 -4.96
C GLU A 208 20.53 -11.17 -4.57
N ASP A 209 21.44 -10.76 -3.70
CA ASP A 209 22.52 -11.60 -3.15
C ASP A 209 22.09 -12.52 -2.00
N GLY A 210 20.79 -12.53 -1.66
CA GLY A 210 20.23 -13.33 -0.56
C GLY A 210 20.43 -12.71 0.82
N THR A 211 21.08 -11.56 0.93
CA THR A 211 21.27 -10.86 2.21
C THR A 211 20.04 -10.06 2.60
N ARG A 212 19.82 -9.91 3.91
CA ARG A 212 18.81 -9.02 4.47
C ARG A 212 19.50 -8.00 5.37
N ALA A 213 19.29 -6.71 5.08
CA ALA A 213 19.84 -5.65 5.91
C ALA A 213 19.21 -5.69 7.31
N HIS A 214 19.98 -5.35 8.32
CA HIS A 214 19.47 -5.13 9.68
C HIS A 214 19.36 -3.64 9.98
N ARG A 215 18.31 -3.25 10.70
CA ARG A 215 18.06 -1.84 11.07
C ARG A 215 19.21 -1.24 11.88
N ARG A 216 19.86 -2.09 12.68
CA ARG A 216 21.05 -1.74 13.47
C ARG A 216 22.17 -2.68 13.07
N ALA A 217 23.09 -2.19 12.26
CA ALA A 217 24.29 -2.94 11.90
C ALA A 217 25.03 -3.36 13.17
N GLY A 218 25.49 -4.60 13.23
CA GLY A 218 26.26 -5.15 14.34
C GLY A 218 25.44 -5.64 15.54
N THR A 219 24.11 -5.60 15.52
CA THR A 219 23.28 -6.25 16.54
C THR A 219 22.84 -7.63 16.05
N ALA A 220 22.99 -8.64 16.91
CA ALA A 220 22.53 -10.00 16.64
C ALA A 220 21.00 -10.18 16.88
N VAL A 221 20.24 -9.10 16.83
CA VAL A 221 18.78 -9.16 16.97
C VAL A 221 18.18 -9.38 15.60
N ASP A 222 17.85 -10.61 15.31
CA ASP A 222 17.01 -10.97 14.20
C ASP A 222 15.62 -10.31 14.36
N ASP A 223 14.92 -10.12 13.25
CA ASP A 223 13.56 -9.57 13.22
C ASP A 223 13.41 -8.13 13.73
N ASN A 224 14.45 -7.31 13.66
CA ASN A 224 14.37 -5.90 14.04
C ASN A 224 13.79 -4.99 12.92
N MET A 225 13.34 -5.59 11.81
CA MET A 225 12.66 -4.93 10.70
C MET A 225 11.38 -5.68 10.34
N ALA A 226 10.39 -4.94 9.86
CA ALA A 226 9.17 -5.56 9.35
C ALA A 226 9.45 -6.29 8.03
N ASP A 227 8.98 -7.53 7.95
CA ASP A 227 9.05 -8.33 6.74
C ASP A 227 7.93 -7.93 5.78
N PRO A 228 8.24 -7.53 4.54
CA PRO A 228 7.21 -7.13 3.58
C PRO A 228 6.29 -8.28 3.16
N ASP A 229 6.72 -9.55 3.25
CA ASP A 229 5.86 -10.69 2.92
C ASP A 229 4.75 -10.85 3.98
N HIS A 230 5.05 -10.71 5.27
CA HIS A 230 4.03 -10.73 6.33
C HIS A 230 3.15 -9.45 6.36
N ILE A 231 3.68 -8.32 5.87
CA ILE A 231 2.83 -7.14 5.64
C ILE A 231 1.83 -7.44 4.51
N ALA A 232 2.26 -8.08 3.43
CA ALA A 232 1.40 -8.46 2.32
C ALA A 232 0.30 -9.44 2.74
N GLU A 233 0.60 -10.40 3.62
CA GLU A 233 -0.40 -11.32 4.22
C GLU A 233 -1.48 -10.54 4.98
N THR A 234 -1.09 -9.53 5.76
CA THR A 234 -2.04 -8.67 6.46
C THR A 234 -2.94 -7.91 5.46
N TYR A 235 -2.39 -7.42 4.35
CA TYR A 235 -3.18 -6.71 3.34
C TYR A 235 -4.19 -7.64 2.65
N LEU A 236 -3.79 -8.87 2.34
CA LEU A 236 -4.69 -9.87 1.79
C LEU A 236 -5.80 -10.25 2.79
N GLN A 237 -5.45 -10.41 4.07
CA GLN A 237 -6.42 -10.65 5.14
C GLN A 237 -7.43 -9.51 5.27
N LEU A 238 -6.99 -8.25 5.23
CA LEU A 238 -7.88 -7.08 5.23
C LEU A 238 -8.85 -7.11 4.05
N HIS A 239 -8.38 -7.49 2.87
CA HIS A 239 -9.24 -7.61 1.69
C HIS A 239 -10.32 -8.68 1.86
N HIS A 240 -9.99 -9.80 2.48
CA HIS A 240 -10.93 -10.91 2.72
C HIS A 240 -11.73 -10.80 4.03
N GLN A 241 -11.49 -9.74 4.82
CA GLN A 241 -12.14 -9.57 6.11
C GLN A 241 -13.66 -9.42 5.96
N HIS A 242 -14.40 -10.17 6.76
CA HIS A 242 -15.85 -10.07 6.75
C HIS A 242 -16.30 -8.67 7.24
N ARG A 243 -17.31 -8.09 6.57
CA ARG A 243 -17.76 -6.71 6.81
C ARG A 243 -18.24 -6.42 8.23
N SER A 244 -18.60 -7.44 9.02
CA SER A 244 -18.99 -7.26 10.42
C SER A 244 -17.81 -6.95 11.35
N THR A 245 -16.58 -7.11 10.87
CA THR A 245 -15.36 -6.96 11.67
C THR A 245 -14.26 -6.21 10.90
N TRP A 246 -14.60 -5.34 9.99
CA TRP A 246 -13.63 -4.54 9.23
C TRP A 246 -12.75 -3.71 10.16
N ALA A 247 -11.44 -3.93 10.09
CA ALA A 247 -10.45 -3.13 10.79
C ALA A 247 -10.13 -1.88 9.97
N PHE A 248 -10.21 -0.71 10.61
CA PHE A 248 -9.83 0.54 9.96
C PHE A 248 -8.33 0.83 10.11
N GLU A 249 -7.78 0.73 11.32
CA GLU A 249 -6.37 1.01 11.57
C GLU A 249 -5.66 -0.22 12.12
N VAL A 250 -4.58 -0.63 11.44
CA VAL A 250 -3.76 -1.78 11.80
C VAL A 250 -2.30 -1.34 11.84
N VAL A 251 -1.73 -1.23 13.03
CA VAL A 251 -0.34 -0.86 13.22
C VAL A 251 0.52 -2.11 13.22
N LEU A 252 1.45 -2.20 12.27
CA LEU A 252 2.38 -3.33 12.16
C LEU A 252 3.78 -2.93 12.62
N ARG A 253 4.38 -3.75 13.46
CA ARG A 253 5.74 -3.53 13.99
C ARG A 253 6.42 -4.84 14.34
N PRO A 254 7.77 -4.90 14.31
CA PRO A 254 8.50 -6.02 14.87
C PRO A 254 8.23 -6.15 16.39
N TRP A 255 8.27 -7.36 16.90
CA TRP A 255 8.02 -7.63 18.32
C TRP A 255 9.03 -6.95 19.26
N VAL A 256 10.23 -6.61 18.75
CA VAL A 256 11.29 -5.90 19.49
C VAL A 256 11.20 -4.37 19.41
N GLU A 257 10.23 -3.81 18.66
CA GLU A 257 10.08 -2.35 18.54
C GLU A 257 9.60 -1.75 19.86
N LYS A 258 10.27 -0.68 20.28
CA LYS A 258 9.88 0.10 21.47
C LYS A 258 8.94 1.23 21.06
N TRP A 259 7.78 1.30 21.68
CA TRP A 259 6.72 2.24 21.35
C TRP A 259 6.06 2.84 22.59
#